data_71627b4fb16ee9bcfb4593a1a4fdf970
#
_entry.id   71627b4fb16ee9bcfb4593a1a4fdf970
#
_cell.length_a   1.000
_cell.length_b   1.000
_cell.length_c   1.000
_cell.angle_alpha   90.00
_cell.angle_beta   90.00
_cell.angle_gamma   90.00
#
_symmetry.space_group_name_H-M   'P 1'
#
loop_
_entity.id
_entity.type
_entity.pdbx_description
1 polymer ?
#
loop_
_entity_poly.entity_id
_entity_poly.type
_entity_poly.pdbx_seq_one_letter_code
_entity_poly.pdbx_strand_id
1 'polypeptide(L)'
;MIIKRFLRWVRTASPRARAAASGALARAYLHCDLSPDDRDAAENVMIALLDDPSPLVRQALADTLAASPNAPRPVVQALACDHRDIAAVVLARSPLLIDAELVDFVATSDSALQATIATRAPLRRAVAAAIAEVGSAEACLVAIENPCADVAPSSIARIVDRFGHLGAIREALLARHDLPLATRQSLVRQLSSALVDFVADRNWLARDRAEEVGREACEKATVTIAALRPDHDVRQLVRHLRASGQLTPGLTLRALLSGNMAMFEGALAELAELPLRRVQALVRDSGSGGLRAVFDKAGLPASADVAFREILTATGEAHHEPPPYPPAPSSPILPVNREGKGGRQGRVAGALSGAWWSRPS
;
A
#
# COMPACT_ATOMS: atom_id res chain seq x y z
N MET A 1 11.50 -43.32 31.43
CA MET A 1 10.67 -44.53 31.12
C MET A 1 9.49 -44.24 30.19
N ILE A 2 8.81 -43.10 30.34
CA ILE A 2 7.58 -42.75 29.60
C ILE A 2 7.85 -42.64 28.10
N ILE A 3 8.96 -42.01 27.69
CA ILE A 3 9.31 -41.76 26.27
C ILE A 3 9.51 -43.05 25.49
N LYS A 4 10.27 -44.02 26.05
CA LYS A 4 10.48 -45.32 25.38
C LYS A 4 9.16 -46.08 25.19
N ARG A 5 8.21 -45.91 26.12
CA ARG A 5 6.86 -46.50 26.03
C ARG A 5 6.02 -45.80 24.98
N PHE A 6 6.11 -44.48 24.92
CA PHE A 6 5.43 -43.65 23.90
C PHE A 6 5.92 -44.01 22.50
N LEU A 7 7.23 -44.01 22.24
CA LEU A 7 7.81 -44.38 20.94
C LEU A 7 7.47 -45.79 20.49
N ARG A 8 7.35 -46.73 21.45
CA ARG A 8 6.90 -48.09 21.13
C ARG A 8 5.42 -48.13 20.73
N TRP A 9 4.58 -47.34 21.42
CA TRP A 9 3.16 -47.22 21.12
C TRP A 9 2.93 -46.57 19.77
N VAL A 10 3.68 -45.50 19.42
CA VAL A 10 3.62 -44.80 18.13
C VAL A 10 3.77 -45.77 16.94
N ARG A 11 4.58 -46.83 17.08
CA ARG A 11 4.80 -47.81 16.01
C ARG A 11 3.56 -48.67 15.69
N THR A 12 2.65 -48.84 16.62
CA THR A 12 1.46 -49.70 16.50
C THR A 12 0.15 -48.95 16.44
N ALA A 13 0.15 -47.68 16.78
CA ALA A 13 -1.04 -46.83 16.82
C ALA A 13 -1.49 -46.38 15.42
N SER A 14 -2.79 -46.13 15.26
CA SER A 14 -3.33 -45.60 14.04
C SER A 14 -2.83 -44.17 13.77
N PRO A 15 -2.76 -43.69 12.50
CA PRO A 15 -2.33 -42.33 12.18
C PRO A 15 -3.10 -41.25 12.95
N ARG A 16 -4.41 -41.41 13.09
CA ARG A 16 -5.24 -40.47 13.87
C ARG A 16 -4.89 -40.44 15.34
N ALA A 17 -4.64 -41.59 15.93
CA ALA A 17 -4.23 -41.70 17.34
C ALA A 17 -2.84 -41.09 17.56
N ARG A 18 -1.90 -41.33 16.63
CA ARG A 18 -0.58 -40.68 16.65
C ARG A 18 -0.67 -39.18 16.54
N ALA A 19 -1.48 -38.64 15.60
CA ALA A 19 -1.68 -37.20 15.43
C ALA A 19 -2.26 -36.54 16.70
N ALA A 20 -3.28 -37.18 17.31
CA ALA A 20 -3.86 -36.69 18.57
C ALA A 20 -2.83 -36.64 19.70
N ALA A 21 -2.01 -37.70 19.82
CA ALA A 21 -0.94 -37.79 20.84
C ALA A 21 0.20 -36.77 20.57
N SER A 22 0.56 -36.54 19.31
CA SER A 22 1.57 -35.56 18.91
C SER A 22 1.12 -34.13 19.27
N GLY A 23 -0.13 -33.77 18.96
CA GLY A 23 -0.71 -32.50 19.38
C GLY A 23 -0.82 -32.34 20.89
N ALA A 24 -1.14 -33.44 21.62
CA ALA A 24 -1.16 -33.44 23.09
C ALA A 24 0.24 -33.24 23.68
N LEU A 25 1.26 -33.89 23.12
CA LEU A 25 2.67 -33.72 23.51
C LEU A 25 3.13 -32.25 23.26
N ALA A 26 2.84 -31.71 22.10
CA ALA A 26 3.19 -30.32 21.76
C ALA A 26 2.51 -29.33 22.71
N ARG A 27 1.22 -29.53 23.04
CA ARG A 27 0.53 -28.69 24.03
C ARG A 27 1.13 -28.82 25.43
N ALA A 28 1.47 -30.01 25.86
CA ALA A 28 2.14 -30.23 27.15
C ALA A 28 3.49 -29.53 27.20
N TYR A 29 4.29 -29.61 26.12
CA TYR A 29 5.55 -28.89 25.99
C TYR A 29 5.38 -27.38 26.14
N LEU A 30 4.33 -26.78 25.56
CA LEU A 30 4.10 -25.34 25.56
C LEU A 30 3.52 -24.82 26.88
N HIS A 31 2.68 -25.62 27.57
CA HIS A 31 1.82 -25.11 28.63
C HIS A 31 2.01 -25.77 29.99
N CYS A 32 2.71 -26.90 30.05
CA CYS A 32 3.01 -27.56 31.33
C CYS A 32 4.38 -27.11 31.86
N ASP A 33 4.49 -27.07 33.17
CA ASP A 33 5.78 -26.88 33.84
C ASP A 33 6.57 -28.18 33.84
N LEU A 34 7.35 -28.39 32.78
CA LEU A 34 8.18 -29.57 32.59
C LEU A 34 9.55 -29.37 33.21
N SER A 35 10.09 -30.40 33.82
CA SER A 35 11.50 -30.40 34.20
C SER A 35 12.38 -30.24 32.95
N PRO A 36 13.63 -29.75 33.08
CA PRO A 36 14.55 -29.65 31.93
C PRO A 36 14.71 -31.00 31.20
N ASP A 37 14.87 -32.09 31.94
CA ASP A 37 15.00 -33.43 31.36
C ASP A 37 13.76 -33.88 30.59
N ASP A 38 12.55 -33.56 31.11
CA ASP A 38 11.29 -33.90 30.43
C ASP A 38 11.06 -33.01 29.21
N ARG A 39 11.51 -31.74 29.25
CA ARG A 39 11.45 -30.84 28.10
C ARG A 39 12.34 -31.32 26.97
N ASP A 40 13.59 -31.63 27.25
CA ASP A 40 14.54 -32.17 26.26
C ASP A 40 14.03 -33.51 25.69
N ALA A 41 13.46 -34.32 26.55
CA ALA A 41 12.88 -35.58 26.16
C ALA A 41 11.65 -35.41 25.24
N ALA A 42 10.77 -34.43 25.51
CA ALA A 42 9.61 -34.14 24.68
C ALA A 42 10.06 -33.55 23.31
N GLU A 43 11.07 -32.70 23.28
CA GLU A 43 11.65 -32.18 22.05
C GLU A 43 12.23 -33.28 21.17
N ASN A 44 13.01 -34.21 21.75
CA ASN A 44 13.55 -35.38 21.04
C ASN A 44 12.44 -36.25 20.44
N VAL A 45 11.32 -36.43 21.16
CA VAL A 45 10.17 -37.17 20.63
C VAL A 45 9.51 -36.41 19.47
N MET A 46 9.35 -35.08 19.58
CA MET A 46 8.79 -34.26 18.47
C MET A 46 9.69 -34.30 17.23
N ILE A 47 11.01 -34.28 17.41
CA ILE A 47 11.97 -34.46 16.31
C ILE A 47 11.78 -35.83 15.65
N ALA A 48 11.66 -36.89 16.43
CA ALA A 48 11.43 -38.23 15.88
C ALA A 48 10.06 -38.39 15.16
N LEU A 49 9.06 -37.58 15.53
CA LEU A 49 7.76 -37.53 14.88
C LEU A 49 7.75 -36.73 13.55
N LEU A 50 8.79 -35.98 13.26
CA LEU A 50 8.96 -35.34 11.94
C LEU A 50 9.15 -36.38 10.82
N ASP A 51 9.69 -37.55 11.15
CA ASP A 51 9.86 -38.67 10.20
C ASP A 51 8.62 -39.58 10.12
N ASP A 52 7.51 -39.21 10.77
CA ASP A 52 6.29 -40.02 10.69
C ASP A 52 5.75 -40.01 9.24
N PRO A 53 5.48 -41.21 8.67
CA PRO A 53 5.02 -41.31 7.28
C PRO A 53 3.65 -40.63 7.05
N SER A 54 2.87 -40.42 8.12
CA SER A 54 1.56 -39.79 8.02
C SER A 54 1.66 -38.25 8.11
N PRO A 55 1.24 -37.51 7.10
CA PRO A 55 1.20 -36.06 7.17
C PRO A 55 0.28 -35.52 8.27
N LEU A 56 -0.72 -36.32 8.71
CA LEU A 56 -1.61 -35.94 9.84
C LEU A 56 -0.86 -35.73 11.14
N VAL A 57 0.20 -36.48 11.38
CA VAL A 57 1.01 -36.40 12.61
C VAL A 57 1.83 -35.11 12.60
N ARG A 58 2.50 -34.83 11.48
CA ARG A 58 3.29 -33.62 11.28
C ARG A 58 2.41 -32.36 11.24
N GLN A 59 1.22 -32.48 10.63
CA GLN A 59 0.22 -31.39 10.64
C GLN A 59 -0.22 -31.05 12.08
N ALA A 60 -0.49 -32.05 12.92
CA ALA A 60 -0.88 -31.83 14.32
C ALA A 60 0.22 -31.12 15.14
N LEU A 61 1.50 -31.39 14.85
CA LEU A 61 2.63 -30.63 15.41
C LEU A 61 2.63 -29.18 14.89
N ALA A 62 2.50 -28.98 13.58
CA ALA A 62 2.49 -27.66 12.96
C ALA A 62 1.35 -26.79 13.51
N ASP A 63 0.12 -27.31 13.56
CA ASP A 63 -1.06 -26.60 14.06
C ASP A 63 -0.89 -26.14 15.51
N THR A 64 -0.18 -26.94 16.31
CA THR A 64 0.01 -26.65 17.75
C THR A 64 1.17 -25.70 17.99
N LEU A 65 2.29 -25.86 17.26
CA LEU A 65 3.55 -25.16 17.52
C LEU A 65 3.69 -23.85 16.75
N ALA A 66 3.03 -23.71 15.59
CA ALA A 66 3.30 -22.64 14.64
C ALA A 66 3.24 -21.23 15.24
N ALA A 67 2.25 -20.94 16.08
CA ALA A 67 2.06 -19.59 16.61
C ALA A 67 2.83 -19.30 17.91
N SER A 68 3.51 -20.29 18.48
CA SER A 68 4.14 -20.14 19.78
C SER A 68 5.59 -19.66 19.69
N PRO A 69 5.98 -18.62 20.45
CA PRO A 69 7.39 -18.22 20.57
C PRO A 69 8.23 -19.20 21.39
N ASN A 70 7.57 -20.09 22.14
CA ASN A 70 8.23 -21.09 23.01
C ASN A 70 8.36 -22.47 22.34
N ALA A 71 7.98 -22.58 21.06
CA ALA A 71 8.11 -23.84 20.33
C ALA A 71 9.60 -24.19 20.09
N PRO A 72 9.95 -25.49 20.02
CA PRO A 72 11.33 -25.88 19.73
C PRO A 72 11.69 -25.48 18.29
N ARG A 73 12.67 -24.58 18.16
CA ARG A 73 13.09 -24.02 16.86
C ARG A 73 13.44 -25.09 15.82
N PRO A 74 14.19 -26.17 16.15
CA PRO A 74 14.52 -27.21 15.18
C PRO A 74 13.28 -27.89 14.58
N VAL A 75 12.25 -28.12 15.41
CA VAL A 75 10.99 -28.72 14.96
C VAL A 75 10.24 -27.74 14.02
N VAL A 76 10.17 -26.46 14.39
CA VAL A 76 9.53 -25.42 13.56
C VAL A 76 10.21 -25.28 12.21
N GLN A 77 11.54 -25.24 12.17
CA GLN A 77 12.32 -25.14 10.93
C GLN A 77 12.11 -26.37 10.02
N ALA A 78 12.09 -27.57 10.59
CA ALA A 78 11.82 -28.78 9.82
C ALA A 78 10.40 -28.79 9.24
N LEU A 79 9.39 -28.40 10.02
CA LEU A 79 8.00 -28.28 9.55
C LEU A 79 7.82 -27.17 8.49
N ALA A 80 8.62 -26.11 8.52
CA ALA A 80 8.60 -25.08 7.47
C ALA A 80 9.14 -25.59 6.11
N CYS A 81 9.96 -26.65 6.13
CA CYS A 81 10.49 -27.33 4.95
C CYS A 81 9.70 -28.60 4.58
N ASP A 82 8.60 -28.89 5.25
CA ASP A 82 7.78 -30.09 5.02
C ASP A 82 6.85 -29.91 3.81
N HIS A 83 5.94 -30.85 3.64
CA HIS A 83 4.91 -30.82 2.60
C HIS A 83 4.14 -29.49 2.66
N ARG A 84 3.74 -28.98 1.48
CA ARG A 84 3.14 -27.66 1.27
C ARG A 84 2.10 -27.26 2.32
N ASP A 85 1.14 -28.14 2.62
CA ASP A 85 0.04 -27.82 3.54
C ASP A 85 0.55 -27.61 4.98
N ILE A 86 1.56 -28.39 5.39
CA ILE A 86 2.20 -28.31 6.71
C ILE A 86 3.07 -27.05 6.79
N ALA A 87 3.92 -26.85 5.78
CA ALA A 87 4.78 -25.67 5.69
C ALA A 87 3.97 -24.36 5.72
N ALA A 88 2.83 -24.32 5.03
CA ALA A 88 1.96 -23.14 4.97
C ALA A 88 1.54 -22.65 6.36
N VAL A 89 1.17 -23.56 7.27
CA VAL A 89 0.76 -23.21 8.64
C VAL A 89 1.89 -22.53 9.40
N VAL A 90 3.09 -23.07 9.28
CA VAL A 90 4.29 -22.56 9.97
C VAL A 90 4.77 -21.25 9.35
N LEU A 91 4.85 -21.18 8.01
CA LEU A 91 5.28 -20.00 7.27
C LEU A 91 4.35 -18.80 7.51
N ALA A 92 3.04 -19.05 7.66
CA ALA A 92 2.08 -17.98 7.94
C ALA A 92 2.21 -17.39 9.35
N ARG A 93 2.50 -18.23 10.36
CA ARG A 93 2.24 -17.87 11.76
C ARG A 93 3.46 -17.82 12.66
N SER A 94 4.56 -18.53 12.32
CA SER A 94 5.64 -18.70 13.27
C SER A 94 6.43 -17.42 13.54
N PRO A 95 6.53 -16.98 14.81
CA PRO A 95 7.38 -15.86 15.20
C PRO A 95 8.87 -16.25 15.27
N LEU A 96 9.18 -17.54 15.21
CA LEU A 96 10.56 -18.05 15.33
C LEU A 96 11.33 -18.01 14.01
N LEU A 97 10.62 -17.86 12.87
CA LEU A 97 11.27 -17.69 11.57
C LEU A 97 11.73 -16.24 11.44
N ILE A 98 13.04 -16.08 11.20
CA ILE A 98 13.63 -14.76 10.99
C ILE A 98 13.42 -14.29 9.55
N ASP A 99 13.57 -12.97 9.33
CA ASP A 99 13.33 -12.35 8.02
C ASP A 99 14.20 -12.98 6.91
N ALA A 100 15.45 -13.32 7.21
CA ALA A 100 16.34 -13.96 6.23
C ALA A 100 15.81 -15.34 5.78
N GLU A 101 15.35 -16.17 6.71
CA GLU A 101 14.75 -17.47 6.39
C GLU A 101 13.47 -17.29 5.55
N LEU A 102 12.64 -16.30 5.89
CA LEU A 102 11.42 -15.99 5.14
C LEU A 102 11.72 -15.48 3.72
N VAL A 103 12.79 -14.70 3.54
CA VAL A 103 13.28 -14.27 2.22
C VAL A 103 13.72 -15.46 1.38
N ASP A 104 14.46 -16.40 1.97
CA ASP A 104 14.87 -17.63 1.28
C ASP A 104 13.66 -18.49 0.89
N PHE A 105 12.65 -18.61 1.77
CA PHE A 105 11.40 -19.28 1.43
C PHE A 105 10.64 -18.58 0.31
N VAL A 106 10.57 -17.25 0.28
CA VAL A 106 9.96 -16.52 -0.83
C VAL A 106 10.68 -16.80 -2.15
N ALA A 107 12.00 -16.90 -2.14
CA ALA A 107 12.80 -17.15 -3.33
C ALA A 107 12.68 -18.59 -3.88
N THR A 108 12.42 -19.57 -3.01
CA THR A 108 12.45 -21.00 -3.35
C THR A 108 11.08 -21.66 -3.44
N SER A 109 10.04 -21.05 -2.87
CA SER A 109 8.69 -21.62 -2.78
C SER A 109 7.84 -21.34 -4.03
N ASP A 110 6.78 -22.12 -4.17
CA ASP A 110 5.75 -21.90 -5.18
C ASP A 110 4.86 -20.67 -4.88
N SER A 111 4.03 -20.27 -5.85
CA SER A 111 3.14 -19.11 -5.75
C SER A 111 2.24 -19.12 -4.51
N ALA A 112 1.70 -20.27 -4.13
CA ALA A 112 0.76 -20.33 -3.01
C ALA A 112 1.45 -20.24 -1.64
N LEU A 113 2.66 -20.79 -1.48
CA LEU A 113 3.45 -20.58 -0.27
C LEU A 113 3.95 -19.14 -0.18
N GLN A 114 4.35 -18.52 -1.30
CA GLN A 114 4.68 -17.09 -1.36
C GLN A 114 3.49 -16.22 -0.93
N ALA A 115 2.28 -16.52 -1.44
CA ALA A 115 1.06 -15.82 -1.02
C ALA A 115 0.75 -16.05 0.47
N THR A 116 0.99 -17.26 0.96
CA THR A 116 0.84 -17.58 2.39
C THR A 116 1.81 -16.74 3.25
N ILE A 117 3.08 -16.62 2.86
CA ILE A 117 4.05 -15.77 3.57
C ILE A 117 3.58 -14.31 3.56
N ALA A 118 2.98 -13.84 2.46
CA ALA A 118 2.46 -12.48 2.33
C ALA A 118 1.30 -12.17 3.28
N THR A 119 0.59 -13.16 3.83
CA THR A 119 -0.47 -12.96 4.84
C THR A 119 0.04 -12.63 6.24
N ARG A 120 1.33 -12.70 6.49
CA ARG A 120 1.91 -12.53 7.84
C ARG A 120 1.56 -11.16 8.46
N ALA A 121 1.33 -11.17 9.75
CA ALA A 121 1.11 -9.98 10.56
C ALA A 121 2.07 -9.97 11.77
N PRO A 122 3.13 -9.13 11.76
CA PRO A 122 3.50 -8.17 10.70
C PRO A 122 4.24 -8.82 9.51
N LEU A 123 4.03 -8.30 8.31
CA LEU A 123 4.90 -8.58 7.16
C LEU A 123 5.98 -7.50 7.10
N ARG A 124 7.21 -7.88 7.46
CA ARG A 124 8.33 -6.94 7.58
C ARG A 124 8.88 -6.52 6.21
N ARG A 125 9.49 -5.34 6.17
CA ARG A 125 9.99 -4.69 4.94
C ARG A 125 10.90 -5.57 4.10
N ALA A 126 11.82 -6.32 4.71
CA ALA A 126 12.73 -7.20 3.98
C ALA A 126 11.99 -8.30 3.23
N VAL A 127 11.00 -8.93 3.86
CA VAL A 127 10.19 -9.99 3.25
C VAL A 127 9.26 -9.42 2.18
N ALA A 128 8.63 -8.27 2.45
CA ALA A 128 7.83 -7.56 1.46
C ALA A 128 8.64 -7.16 0.21
N ALA A 129 9.91 -6.76 0.40
CA ALA A 129 10.81 -6.45 -0.70
C ALA A 129 11.16 -7.72 -1.52
N ALA A 130 11.42 -8.85 -0.87
CA ALA A 130 11.66 -10.12 -1.57
C ALA A 130 10.42 -10.55 -2.39
N ILE A 131 9.20 -10.42 -1.82
CA ILE A 131 7.95 -10.69 -2.54
C ILE A 131 7.84 -9.77 -3.77
N ALA A 132 8.16 -8.48 -3.64
CA ALA A 132 8.12 -7.54 -4.75
C ALA A 132 9.11 -7.90 -5.87
N GLU A 133 10.30 -8.42 -5.53
CA GLU A 133 11.35 -8.76 -6.50
C GLU A 133 11.12 -10.09 -7.20
N VAL A 134 10.82 -11.15 -6.46
CA VAL A 134 10.75 -12.51 -7.00
C VAL A 134 9.39 -13.19 -6.81
N GLY A 135 8.50 -12.64 -6.00
CA GLY A 135 7.19 -13.24 -5.72
C GLY A 135 6.27 -13.26 -6.96
N SER A 136 5.27 -14.11 -6.90
CA SER A 136 4.20 -14.20 -7.90
C SER A 136 3.26 -12.99 -7.84
N ALA A 137 2.45 -12.80 -8.88
CA ALA A 137 1.43 -11.75 -8.89
C ALA A 137 0.42 -11.91 -7.74
N GLU A 138 0.07 -13.16 -7.40
CA GLU A 138 -0.82 -13.49 -6.27
C GLU A 138 -0.19 -13.08 -4.94
N ALA A 139 1.07 -13.43 -4.70
CA ALA A 139 1.79 -13.04 -3.49
C ALA A 139 1.93 -11.51 -3.37
N CYS A 140 2.20 -10.83 -4.48
CA CYS A 140 2.23 -9.36 -4.51
C CYS A 140 0.87 -8.74 -4.19
N LEU A 141 -0.23 -9.30 -4.72
CA LEU A 141 -1.58 -8.84 -4.43
C LEU A 141 -1.89 -8.97 -2.93
N VAL A 142 -1.65 -10.14 -2.36
CA VAL A 142 -1.84 -10.39 -0.92
C VAL A 142 -0.99 -9.44 -0.07
N ALA A 143 0.26 -9.17 -0.46
CA ALA A 143 1.12 -8.23 0.26
C ALA A 143 0.61 -6.78 0.19
N ILE A 144 0.02 -6.36 -0.94
CA ILE A 144 -0.58 -5.03 -1.11
C ILE A 144 -1.82 -4.87 -0.25
N GLU A 145 -2.67 -5.91 -0.19
CA GLU A 145 -3.92 -5.92 0.56
C GLU A 145 -3.72 -6.14 2.06
N ASN A 146 -2.55 -6.63 2.49
CA ASN A 146 -2.25 -6.87 3.89
C ASN A 146 -2.05 -5.55 4.66
N PRO A 147 -2.94 -5.19 5.60
CA PRO A 147 -2.84 -3.94 6.36
C PRO A 147 -1.64 -3.90 7.31
N CYS A 148 -1.07 -5.08 7.64
CA CYS A 148 0.09 -5.20 8.52
C CYS A 148 1.42 -5.32 7.75
N ALA A 149 1.41 -5.08 6.43
CA ALA A 149 2.60 -5.14 5.60
C ALA A 149 3.33 -3.79 5.54
N ASP A 150 4.64 -3.82 5.83
CA ASP A 150 5.54 -2.68 5.60
C ASP A 150 6.09 -2.73 4.18
N VAL A 151 5.30 -2.28 3.21
CA VAL A 151 5.69 -2.25 1.79
C VAL A 151 6.31 -0.90 1.46
N ALA A 152 7.62 -0.90 1.22
CA ALA A 152 8.36 0.32 0.88
C ALA A 152 7.92 0.89 -0.49
N PRO A 153 8.03 2.22 -0.72
CA PRO A 153 7.73 2.83 -2.02
C PRO A 153 8.49 2.21 -3.20
N SER A 154 9.75 1.79 -3.00
CA SER A 154 10.53 1.07 -4.00
C SER A 154 9.94 -0.30 -4.34
N SER A 155 9.45 -1.02 -3.33
CA SER A 155 8.77 -2.31 -3.54
C SER A 155 7.46 -2.13 -4.29
N ILE A 156 6.69 -1.08 -3.99
CA ILE A 156 5.47 -0.74 -4.74
C ILE A 156 5.82 -0.43 -6.21
N ALA A 157 6.85 0.38 -6.46
CA ALA A 157 7.30 0.69 -7.82
C ALA A 157 7.68 -0.60 -8.57
N ARG A 158 8.41 -1.50 -7.91
CA ARG A 158 8.81 -2.79 -8.48
C ARG A 158 7.61 -3.68 -8.82
N ILE A 159 6.60 -3.73 -7.95
CA ILE A 159 5.35 -4.48 -8.24
C ILE A 159 4.62 -3.87 -9.44
N VAL A 160 4.56 -2.54 -9.54
CA VAL A 160 3.96 -1.85 -10.69
C VAL A 160 4.70 -2.18 -11.98
N ASP A 161 6.03 -2.19 -11.98
CA ASP A 161 6.83 -2.53 -13.16
C ASP A 161 6.56 -3.97 -13.63
N ARG A 162 6.43 -4.91 -12.70
CA ARG A 162 6.21 -6.33 -13.02
C ARG A 162 4.75 -6.65 -13.36
N PHE A 163 3.81 -6.11 -12.60
CA PHE A 163 2.42 -6.57 -12.59
C PHE A 163 1.37 -5.45 -12.71
N GLY A 164 1.77 -4.21 -12.95
CA GLY A 164 0.83 -3.10 -13.07
C GLY A 164 -0.14 -3.20 -14.27
N HIS A 165 0.14 -4.10 -15.23
CA HIS A 165 -0.77 -4.45 -16.31
C HIS A 165 -1.98 -5.29 -15.84
N LEU A 166 -1.91 -5.93 -14.65
CA LEU A 166 -2.98 -6.74 -14.09
C LEU A 166 -4.02 -5.86 -13.36
N GLY A 167 -5.29 -6.05 -13.67
CA GLY A 167 -6.41 -5.26 -13.10
C GLY A 167 -6.46 -5.31 -11.58
N ALA A 168 -6.39 -6.51 -11.00
CA ALA A 168 -6.44 -6.72 -9.56
C ALA A 168 -5.32 -5.95 -8.80
N ILE A 169 -4.10 -5.99 -9.32
CA ILE A 169 -2.96 -5.26 -8.74
C ILE A 169 -3.20 -3.75 -8.81
N ARG A 170 -3.71 -3.22 -9.95
CA ARG A 170 -4.03 -1.79 -10.07
C ARG A 170 -5.10 -1.35 -9.08
N GLU A 171 -6.18 -2.12 -8.97
CA GLU A 171 -7.28 -1.81 -8.04
C GLU A 171 -6.80 -1.80 -6.60
N ALA A 172 -6.07 -2.82 -6.17
CA ALA A 172 -5.50 -2.91 -4.83
C ALA A 172 -4.55 -1.75 -4.53
N LEU A 173 -3.67 -1.38 -5.47
CA LEU A 173 -2.76 -0.24 -5.32
C LEU A 173 -3.51 1.10 -5.26
N LEU A 174 -4.51 1.31 -6.12
CA LEU A 174 -5.28 2.55 -6.16
C LEU A 174 -6.16 2.74 -4.92
N ALA A 175 -6.55 1.66 -4.25
CA ALA A 175 -7.27 1.70 -2.98
C ALA A 175 -6.39 2.20 -1.82
N ARG A 176 -5.05 2.14 -1.93
CA ARG A 176 -4.13 2.61 -0.90
C ARG A 176 -4.11 4.13 -0.83
N HIS A 177 -4.23 4.68 0.37
CA HIS A 177 -4.17 6.14 0.60
C HIS A 177 -2.75 6.69 0.52
N ASP A 178 -1.74 5.87 0.84
CA ASP A 178 -0.32 6.20 0.91
C ASP A 178 0.41 6.06 -0.43
N LEU A 179 -0.29 5.78 -1.53
CA LEU A 179 0.31 5.56 -2.84
C LEU A 179 0.94 6.86 -3.39
N PRO A 180 2.26 6.89 -3.71
CA PRO A 180 2.93 8.05 -4.28
C PRO A 180 2.33 8.48 -5.63
N LEU A 181 2.35 9.79 -5.92
CA LEU A 181 1.81 10.34 -7.19
C LEU A 181 2.51 9.75 -8.42
N ALA A 182 3.82 9.57 -8.35
CA ALA A 182 4.61 8.96 -9.42
C ALA A 182 4.08 7.55 -9.77
N THR A 183 3.78 6.77 -8.74
CA THR A 183 3.24 5.42 -8.92
C THR A 183 1.81 5.45 -9.47
N ARG A 184 0.95 6.37 -8.98
CA ARG A 184 -0.40 6.58 -9.55
C ARG A 184 -0.33 6.93 -11.03
N GLN A 185 0.57 7.82 -11.41
CA GLN A 185 0.79 8.21 -12.79
C GLN A 185 1.28 7.03 -13.66
N SER A 186 2.22 6.21 -13.14
CA SER A 186 2.68 5.00 -13.83
C SER A 186 1.54 4.00 -14.08
N LEU A 187 0.64 3.82 -13.11
CA LEU A 187 -0.55 2.95 -13.27
C LEU A 187 -1.53 3.51 -14.33
N VAL A 188 -1.76 4.83 -14.33
CA VAL A 188 -2.61 5.49 -15.33
C VAL A 188 -2.01 5.32 -16.73
N ARG A 189 -0.70 5.47 -16.88
CA ARG A 189 0.00 5.24 -18.15
C ARG A 189 -0.15 3.81 -18.65
N GLN A 190 0.04 2.82 -17.78
CA GLN A 190 -0.12 1.40 -18.16
C GLN A 190 -1.56 1.08 -18.54
N LEU A 191 -2.54 1.65 -17.81
CA LEU A 191 -3.95 1.50 -18.18
C LEU A 191 -4.24 2.13 -19.54
N SER A 192 -3.72 3.34 -19.79
CA SER A 192 -3.89 4.03 -21.07
C SER A 192 -3.29 3.23 -22.22
N SER A 193 -2.06 2.68 -22.07
CA SER A 193 -1.44 1.82 -23.07
C SER A 193 -2.28 0.58 -23.35
N ALA A 194 -2.74 -0.12 -22.32
CA ALA A 194 -3.58 -1.30 -22.48
C ALA A 194 -4.90 -1.02 -23.22
N LEU A 195 -5.51 0.17 -22.95
CA LEU A 195 -6.72 0.59 -23.64
C LEU A 195 -6.45 0.95 -25.11
N VAL A 196 -5.32 1.60 -25.40
CA VAL A 196 -4.87 1.90 -26.77
C VAL A 196 -4.72 0.61 -27.57
N ASP A 197 -4.01 -0.38 -27.04
CA ASP A 197 -3.81 -1.68 -27.68
C ASP A 197 -5.16 -2.39 -27.89
N PHE A 198 -6.02 -2.41 -26.89
CA PHE A 198 -7.33 -3.03 -26.98
C PHE A 198 -8.22 -2.42 -28.07
N VAL A 199 -8.23 -1.09 -28.21
CA VAL A 199 -9.04 -0.37 -29.21
C VAL A 199 -8.44 -0.54 -30.61
N ALA A 200 -7.11 -0.52 -30.74
CA ALA A 200 -6.40 -0.70 -31.99
C ALA A 200 -6.55 -2.14 -32.54
N ASP A 201 -6.42 -3.15 -31.68
CA ASP A 201 -6.54 -4.56 -32.06
C ASP A 201 -7.96 -4.92 -32.53
N ARG A 202 -8.96 -4.19 -32.06
CA ARG A 202 -10.36 -4.32 -32.54
C ARG A 202 -10.69 -3.47 -33.76
N ASN A 203 -9.73 -2.73 -34.26
CA ASN A 203 -9.90 -1.81 -35.38
C ASN A 203 -11.03 -0.75 -35.16
N TRP A 204 -11.29 -0.37 -33.89
CA TRP A 204 -12.25 0.68 -33.58
C TRP A 204 -11.70 2.07 -33.91
N LEU A 205 -10.38 2.25 -33.76
CA LEU A 205 -9.64 3.42 -34.18
C LEU A 205 -8.33 3.00 -34.85
N ALA A 206 -7.86 3.81 -35.79
CA ALA A 206 -6.50 3.66 -36.31
C ALA A 206 -5.49 3.81 -35.14
N ARG A 207 -4.40 3.03 -35.14
CA ARG A 207 -3.42 2.98 -34.06
C ARG A 207 -2.89 4.37 -33.68
N ASP A 208 -2.50 5.17 -34.68
CA ASP A 208 -1.99 6.53 -34.45
C ASP A 208 -3.01 7.40 -33.69
N ARG A 209 -4.29 7.29 -34.07
CA ARG A 209 -5.35 8.04 -33.39
C ARG A 209 -5.65 7.52 -31.99
N ALA A 210 -5.59 6.21 -31.78
CA ALA A 210 -5.74 5.61 -30.47
C ALA A 210 -4.60 6.05 -29.52
N GLU A 211 -3.36 6.08 -30.01
CA GLU A 211 -2.19 6.55 -29.26
C GLU A 211 -2.30 8.05 -28.90
N GLU A 212 -2.75 8.88 -29.83
CA GLU A 212 -2.97 10.31 -29.57
C GLU A 212 -4.01 10.53 -28.45
N VAL A 213 -5.17 9.88 -28.58
CA VAL A 213 -6.26 9.97 -27.57
C VAL A 213 -5.79 9.42 -26.23
N GLY A 214 -5.06 8.29 -26.22
CA GLY A 214 -4.50 7.71 -25.00
C GLY A 214 -3.50 8.65 -24.31
N ARG A 215 -2.63 9.29 -25.08
CA ARG A 215 -1.67 10.26 -24.57
C ARG A 215 -2.38 11.48 -23.96
N GLU A 216 -3.37 12.03 -24.66
CA GLU A 216 -4.15 13.18 -24.15
C GLU A 216 -4.90 12.82 -22.86
N ALA A 217 -5.52 11.64 -22.80
CA ALA A 217 -6.21 11.15 -21.60
C ALA A 217 -5.24 10.98 -20.43
N CYS A 218 -4.06 10.41 -20.67
CA CYS A 218 -3.02 10.25 -19.66
C CYS A 218 -2.51 11.60 -19.14
N GLU A 219 -2.25 12.57 -20.00
CA GLU A 219 -1.84 13.94 -19.62
C GLU A 219 -2.92 14.62 -18.77
N LYS A 220 -4.20 14.53 -19.18
CA LYS A 220 -5.33 15.09 -18.43
C LYS A 220 -5.44 14.46 -17.04
N ALA A 221 -5.36 13.14 -16.95
CA ALA A 221 -5.40 12.42 -15.69
C ALA A 221 -4.22 12.81 -14.78
N THR A 222 -3.01 12.97 -15.34
CA THR A 222 -1.81 13.36 -14.60
C THR A 222 -1.98 14.74 -13.96
N VAL A 223 -2.50 15.73 -14.70
CA VAL A 223 -2.77 17.08 -14.15
C VAL A 223 -3.85 17.04 -13.08
N THR A 224 -4.93 16.26 -13.29
CA THR A 224 -6.01 16.09 -12.31
C THR A 224 -5.50 15.47 -11.00
N ILE A 225 -4.65 14.43 -11.07
CA ILE A 225 -4.06 13.78 -9.90
C ILE A 225 -3.16 14.77 -9.14
N ALA A 226 -2.39 15.59 -9.85
CA ALA A 226 -1.50 16.59 -9.26
C ALA A 226 -2.26 17.72 -8.55
N ALA A 227 -3.44 18.12 -9.05
CA ALA A 227 -4.21 19.25 -8.51
C ALA A 227 -4.70 19.05 -7.07
N LEU A 228 -4.83 17.80 -6.63
CA LEU A 228 -5.37 17.43 -5.31
C LEU A 228 -4.31 17.18 -4.23
N ARG A 229 -3.04 17.52 -4.51
CA ARG A 229 -1.91 17.13 -3.66
C ARG A 229 -1.00 18.30 -3.29
N PRO A 230 -0.27 18.17 -2.15
CA PRO A 230 0.70 19.18 -1.73
C PRO A 230 1.83 19.38 -2.77
N ASP A 231 2.38 20.57 -2.85
CA ASP A 231 3.46 20.96 -3.79
C ASP A 231 4.69 20.04 -3.74
N HIS A 232 5.00 19.49 -2.57
CA HIS A 232 6.11 18.56 -2.41
C HIS A 232 5.92 17.28 -3.25
N ASP A 233 4.74 16.70 -3.21
CA ASP A 233 4.40 15.48 -3.97
C ASP A 233 4.37 15.79 -5.47
N VAL A 234 3.85 16.96 -5.85
CA VAL A 234 3.84 17.42 -7.24
C VAL A 234 5.26 17.56 -7.79
N ARG A 235 6.20 18.07 -7.00
CA ARG A 235 7.62 18.15 -7.41
C ARG A 235 8.26 16.77 -7.63
N GLN A 236 7.91 15.79 -6.81
CA GLN A 236 8.38 14.42 -7.01
C GLN A 236 7.80 13.81 -8.29
N LEU A 237 6.51 14.06 -8.56
CA LEU A 237 5.86 13.65 -9.80
C LEU A 237 6.55 14.27 -11.03
N VAL A 238 6.83 15.56 -11.01
CA VAL A 238 7.48 16.27 -12.13
C VAL A 238 8.87 15.68 -12.42
N ARG A 239 9.68 15.39 -11.38
CA ARG A 239 10.98 14.72 -11.56
C ARG A 239 10.83 13.32 -12.15
N HIS A 240 9.83 12.57 -11.69
CA HIS A 240 9.54 11.25 -12.26
C HIS A 240 9.15 11.35 -13.73
N LEU A 241 8.31 12.31 -14.12
CA LEU A 241 7.93 12.57 -15.51
C LEU A 241 9.15 12.95 -16.37
N ARG A 242 10.08 13.75 -15.82
CA ARG A 242 11.35 14.08 -16.50
C ARG A 242 12.20 12.84 -16.71
N ALA A 243 12.42 12.06 -15.66
CA ALA A 243 13.23 10.84 -15.69
C ALA A 243 12.66 9.78 -16.65
N SER A 244 11.33 9.70 -16.79
CA SER A 244 10.64 8.75 -17.68
C SER A 244 10.41 9.29 -19.09
N GLY A 245 10.89 10.50 -19.42
CA GLY A 245 10.69 11.13 -20.74
C GLY A 245 9.25 11.55 -21.03
N GLN A 246 8.40 11.66 -20.03
CA GLN A 246 6.98 11.99 -20.17
C GLN A 246 6.67 13.47 -19.87
N LEU A 247 7.66 14.22 -19.43
CA LEU A 247 7.53 15.65 -19.24
C LEU A 247 7.63 16.37 -20.59
N THR A 248 6.46 16.67 -21.16
CA THR A 248 6.36 17.32 -22.47
C THR A 248 5.96 18.80 -22.33
N PRO A 249 6.28 19.66 -23.33
CA PRO A 249 5.74 21.01 -23.40
C PRO A 249 4.20 21.02 -23.38
N GLY A 250 3.55 20.04 -24.03
CA GLY A 250 2.09 19.87 -24.03
C GLY A 250 1.51 19.65 -22.64
N LEU A 251 2.13 18.77 -21.84
CA LEU A 251 1.73 18.53 -20.46
C LEU A 251 1.91 19.79 -19.59
N THR A 252 3.01 20.52 -19.80
CA THR A 252 3.28 21.78 -19.08
C THR A 252 2.23 22.84 -19.39
N LEU A 253 1.86 22.98 -20.66
CA LEU A 253 0.80 23.90 -21.07
C LEU A 253 -0.58 23.48 -20.52
N ARG A 254 -0.87 22.18 -20.50
CA ARG A 254 -2.10 21.64 -19.90
C ARG A 254 -2.17 21.92 -18.39
N ALA A 255 -1.06 21.81 -17.67
CA ALA A 255 -0.99 22.16 -16.25
C ALA A 255 -1.32 23.65 -16.03
N LEU A 256 -0.77 24.54 -16.88
CA LEU A 256 -1.07 25.96 -16.87
C LEU A 256 -2.56 26.23 -17.12
N LEU A 257 -3.12 25.68 -18.21
CA LEU A 257 -4.53 25.87 -18.58
C LEU A 257 -5.52 25.31 -17.54
N SER A 258 -5.09 24.37 -16.74
CA SER A 258 -5.87 23.78 -15.62
C SER A 258 -5.67 24.54 -14.29
N GLY A 259 -4.89 25.62 -14.26
CA GLY A 259 -4.61 26.39 -13.05
C GLY A 259 -3.68 25.70 -12.05
N ASN A 260 -3.04 24.57 -12.42
CA ASN A 260 -2.11 23.89 -11.54
C ASN A 260 -0.71 24.53 -11.61
N MET A 261 -0.57 25.65 -10.90
CA MET A 261 0.67 26.45 -10.93
C MET A 261 1.87 25.69 -10.36
N ALA A 262 1.68 24.87 -9.32
CA ALA A 262 2.77 24.08 -8.73
C ALA A 262 3.37 23.09 -9.74
N MET A 263 2.53 22.43 -10.53
CA MET A 263 2.97 21.52 -11.58
C MET A 263 3.59 22.29 -12.76
N PHE A 264 2.99 23.41 -13.17
CA PHE A 264 3.50 24.25 -14.25
C PHE A 264 4.89 24.80 -13.95
N GLU A 265 5.07 25.45 -12.79
CA GLU A 265 6.36 26.01 -12.37
C GLU A 265 7.44 24.92 -12.22
N GLY A 266 7.06 23.78 -11.62
CA GLY A 266 7.94 22.63 -11.49
C GLY A 266 8.37 22.07 -12.84
N ALA A 267 7.42 21.87 -13.76
CA ALA A 267 7.68 21.37 -15.12
C ALA A 267 8.56 22.34 -15.91
N LEU A 268 8.27 23.63 -15.83
CA LEU A 268 9.05 24.67 -16.47
C LEU A 268 10.50 24.72 -15.95
N ALA A 269 10.68 24.56 -14.63
CA ALA A 269 12.00 24.50 -14.01
C ALA A 269 12.84 23.31 -14.52
N GLU A 270 12.23 22.14 -14.61
CA GLU A 270 12.89 20.92 -15.08
C GLU A 270 13.20 20.98 -16.59
N LEU A 271 12.27 21.48 -17.43
CA LEU A 271 12.48 21.60 -18.87
C LEU A 271 13.52 22.66 -19.22
N ALA A 272 13.48 23.81 -18.54
CA ALA A 272 14.42 24.90 -18.76
C ALA A 272 15.77 24.69 -18.03
N GLU A 273 15.90 23.65 -17.18
CA GLU A 273 17.07 23.37 -16.35
C GLU A 273 17.47 24.59 -15.48
N LEU A 274 16.45 25.15 -14.81
CA LEU A 274 16.62 26.30 -13.92
C LEU A 274 16.17 25.96 -12.50
N PRO A 275 16.76 26.58 -11.47
CA PRO A 275 16.27 26.43 -10.11
C PRO A 275 14.82 26.88 -9.99
N LEU A 276 13.97 26.09 -9.33
CA LEU A 276 12.53 26.37 -9.16
C LEU A 276 12.28 27.80 -8.63
N ARG A 277 13.05 28.24 -7.62
CA ARG A 277 12.91 29.59 -7.06
C ARG A 277 13.10 30.71 -8.11
N ARG A 278 14.01 30.49 -9.08
CA ARG A 278 14.23 31.43 -10.15
C ARG A 278 13.04 31.49 -11.12
N VAL A 279 12.50 30.30 -11.46
CA VAL A 279 11.29 30.22 -12.30
C VAL A 279 10.12 30.89 -11.61
N GLN A 280 9.90 30.62 -10.32
CA GLN A 280 8.84 31.25 -9.52
C GLN A 280 8.96 32.77 -9.46
N ALA A 281 10.18 33.31 -9.37
CA ALA A 281 10.41 34.76 -9.41
C ALA A 281 10.06 35.34 -10.79
N LEU A 282 10.44 34.67 -11.88
CA LEU A 282 10.13 35.10 -13.25
C LEU A 282 8.63 34.98 -13.58
N VAL A 283 7.94 33.98 -13.06
CA VAL A 283 6.49 33.78 -13.20
C VAL A 283 5.72 34.90 -12.50
N ARG A 284 6.18 35.31 -11.32
CA ARG A 284 5.59 36.46 -10.58
C ARG A 284 5.85 37.81 -11.27
N ASP A 285 7.02 37.95 -11.88
CA ASP A 285 7.40 39.16 -12.66
C ASP A 285 7.04 38.99 -14.14
N SER A 286 5.73 38.82 -14.38
CA SER A 286 5.12 38.49 -15.68
C SER A 286 5.37 39.48 -16.82
N GLY A 287 5.95 40.66 -16.53
CA GLY A 287 6.29 41.70 -17.52
C GLY A 287 7.70 41.54 -18.11
N SER A 288 8.54 40.67 -17.58
CA SER A 288 9.95 40.60 -17.99
C SER A 288 10.18 39.72 -19.23
N GLY A 289 11.05 40.18 -20.13
CA GLY A 289 11.53 39.33 -21.26
C GLY A 289 12.22 38.05 -20.82
N GLY A 290 12.54 37.92 -19.52
CA GLY A 290 13.13 36.73 -18.92
C GLY A 290 12.21 35.52 -18.93
N LEU A 291 10.91 35.67 -18.72
CA LEU A 291 9.93 34.59 -18.76
C LEU A 291 9.81 33.99 -20.17
N ARG A 292 9.80 34.85 -21.20
CA ARG A 292 9.76 34.42 -22.61
C ARG A 292 10.99 33.54 -22.95
N ALA A 293 12.18 33.96 -22.51
CA ALA A 293 13.39 33.17 -22.72
C ALA A 293 13.34 31.80 -22.03
N VAL A 294 12.65 31.68 -20.87
CA VAL A 294 12.41 30.40 -20.18
C VAL A 294 11.43 29.54 -20.98
N PHE A 295 10.38 30.10 -21.56
CA PHE A 295 9.42 29.36 -22.40
C PHE A 295 10.09 28.84 -23.66
N ASP A 296 10.90 29.68 -24.35
CA ASP A 296 11.67 29.28 -25.53
C ASP A 296 12.64 28.12 -25.17
N LYS A 297 13.34 28.22 -24.03
CA LYS A 297 14.25 27.16 -23.54
C LYS A 297 13.52 25.87 -23.15
N ALA A 298 12.31 25.98 -22.63
CA ALA A 298 11.46 24.82 -22.29
C ALA A 298 10.76 24.21 -23.51
N GLY A 299 10.91 24.77 -24.68
CA GLY A 299 10.27 24.32 -25.92
C GLY A 299 8.78 24.57 -25.98
N LEU A 300 8.28 25.59 -25.24
CA LEU A 300 6.87 25.99 -25.28
C LEU A 300 6.60 26.85 -26.52
N PRO A 301 5.43 26.71 -27.17
CA PRO A 301 5.06 27.53 -28.31
C PRO A 301 4.87 29.00 -27.88
N ALA A 302 5.08 29.93 -28.79
CA ALA A 302 4.92 31.40 -28.53
C ALA A 302 3.51 31.76 -28.03
N SER A 303 2.49 30.99 -28.40
CA SER A 303 1.11 31.11 -27.89
C SER A 303 0.97 30.84 -26.39
N ALA A 304 1.93 30.11 -25.79
CA ALA A 304 1.93 29.87 -24.34
C ALA A 304 2.12 31.16 -23.53
N ASP A 305 2.86 32.15 -24.05
CA ASP A 305 3.05 33.44 -23.39
C ASP A 305 1.71 34.22 -23.32
N VAL A 306 0.91 34.16 -24.37
CA VAL A 306 -0.40 34.80 -24.42
C VAL A 306 -1.37 34.10 -23.44
N ALA A 307 -1.47 32.78 -23.52
CA ALA A 307 -2.32 32.01 -22.63
C ALA A 307 -1.93 32.18 -21.14
N PHE A 308 -0.63 32.29 -20.86
CA PHE A 308 -0.15 32.52 -19.50
C PHE A 308 -0.60 33.89 -18.96
N ARG A 309 -0.50 34.96 -19.78
CA ARG A 309 -0.93 36.30 -19.38
C ARG A 309 -2.45 36.39 -19.15
N GLU A 310 -3.24 35.75 -20.00
CA GLU A 310 -4.70 35.68 -19.83
C GLU A 310 -5.07 34.96 -18.52
N ILE A 311 -4.39 33.84 -18.18
CA ILE A 311 -4.64 33.10 -16.92
C ILE A 311 -4.23 33.95 -15.71
N LEU A 312 -3.11 34.66 -15.77
CA LEU A 312 -2.67 35.52 -14.67
C LEU A 312 -3.62 36.68 -14.43
N THR A 313 -4.15 37.31 -15.50
CA THR A 313 -5.17 38.36 -15.35
C THR A 313 -6.45 37.80 -14.74
N ALA A 314 -6.94 36.66 -15.20
CA ALA A 314 -8.11 36.01 -14.65
C ALA A 314 -7.96 35.55 -13.17
N THR A 315 -6.77 35.04 -12.78
CA THR A 315 -6.48 34.68 -11.38
C THR A 315 -6.19 35.88 -10.50
N GLY A 316 -5.61 36.94 -11.04
CA GLY A 316 -5.37 38.20 -10.34
C GLY A 316 -6.65 38.94 -9.98
N GLU A 317 -7.65 38.91 -10.86
CA GLU A 317 -8.98 39.49 -10.62
C GLU A 317 -9.75 38.70 -9.54
N ALA A 318 -9.60 37.35 -9.49
CA ALA A 318 -10.25 36.51 -8.49
C ALA A 318 -9.68 36.71 -7.06
N HIS A 319 -8.47 37.23 -6.91
CA HIS A 319 -7.84 37.51 -5.61
C HIS A 319 -8.08 38.92 -5.08
N HIS A 320 -8.78 39.80 -5.85
CA HIS A 320 -9.02 41.18 -5.45
C HIS A 320 -10.45 41.46 -4.98
N GLU A 321 -11.34 40.45 -5.00
CA GLU A 321 -12.66 40.55 -4.40
C GLU A 321 -12.66 39.84 -3.03
N PRO A 322 -12.56 40.60 -1.90
CA PRO A 322 -12.76 39.98 -0.61
C PRO A 322 -14.19 39.44 -0.55
N PRO A 323 -14.42 38.21 -0.03
CA PRO A 323 -15.76 37.64 0.06
C PRO A 323 -16.64 38.67 0.80
N PRO A 324 -17.89 38.96 0.33
CA PRO A 324 -18.77 39.82 1.04
C PRO A 324 -19.02 39.22 2.42
N TYR A 325 -18.51 39.87 3.45
CA TYR A 325 -18.82 39.55 4.83
C TYR A 325 -20.36 39.57 4.95
N PRO A 326 -21.00 38.48 5.36
CA PRO A 326 -22.39 38.56 5.72
C PRO A 326 -22.50 39.55 6.88
N PRO A 327 -23.48 40.48 6.85
CA PRO A 327 -23.67 41.41 7.96
C PRO A 327 -23.84 40.62 9.24
N ALA A 328 -23.06 40.98 10.25
CA ALA A 328 -23.14 40.36 11.59
C ALA A 328 -24.61 40.41 12.04
N PRO A 329 -25.16 39.29 12.54
CA PRO A 329 -26.51 39.30 13.10
C PRO A 329 -26.51 40.28 14.28
N SER A 330 -27.32 41.32 14.18
CA SER A 330 -27.62 42.24 15.27
C SER A 330 -28.11 41.43 16.49
N SER A 331 -27.29 41.39 17.51
CA SER A 331 -27.64 40.77 18.80
C SER A 331 -28.87 41.47 19.39
N PRO A 332 -29.94 40.74 19.73
CA PRO A 332 -31.01 41.31 20.51
C PRO A 332 -30.50 41.56 21.94
N ILE A 333 -30.58 42.81 22.36
CA ILE A 333 -30.35 43.23 23.72
C ILE A 333 -31.43 42.57 24.59
N LEU A 334 -31.03 41.58 25.41
CA LEU A 334 -31.88 41.03 26.46
C LEU A 334 -31.81 41.93 27.68
N PRO A 335 -32.92 42.28 28.31
CA PRO A 335 -32.94 43.10 29.52
C PRO A 335 -32.40 42.30 30.70
N VAL A 336 -31.49 42.96 31.44
CA VAL A 336 -30.99 42.49 32.73
C VAL A 336 -32.13 42.49 33.73
N ASN A 337 -32.58 41.33 34.14
CA ASN A 337 -33.43 41.19 35.31
C ASN A 337 -32.57 40.73 36.50
N ARG A 338 -32.44 41.61 37.50
CA ARG A 338 -31.91 41.33 38.84
C ARG A 338 -32.98 40.66 39.69
N GLU A 339 -32.51 39.85 40.60
CA GLU A 339 -33.18 39.19 41.77
C GLU A 339 -33.47 37.71 41.47
N GLY A 340 -33.01 36.75 42.29
CA GLY A 340 -32.83 36.60 43.67
C GLY A 340 -32.56 35.13 43.99
N LYS A 341 -31.66 34.93 44.88
CA LYS A 341 -31.52 33.86 45.89
C LYS A 341 -32.17 32.49 45.64
N GLY A 342 -31.35 31.45 45.78
CA GLY A 342 -31.78 30.32 46.64
C GLY A 342 -31.69 28.93 46.01
N GLY A 343 -30.73 28.13 46.44
CA GLY A 343 -31.09 26.85 47.06
C GLY A 343 -30.99 25.58 46.21
N ARG A 344 -29.99 24.78 46.60
CA ARG A 344 -30.03 23.31 46.76
C ARG A 344 -30.13 22.37 45.56
N GLN A 345 -29.04 21.62 45.42
CA GLN A 345 -29.00 20.14 45.43
C GLN A 345 -30.00 19.37 44.55
N GLY A 346 -29.50 18.49 43.73
CA GLY A 346 -30.24 17.34 43.20
C GLY A 346 -29.48 16.57 42.13
N ARG A 347 -28.87 15.48 42.55
CA ARG A 347 -28.38 14.33 41.80
C ARG A 347 -29.37 13.81 40.76
N VAL A 348 -28.78 12.93 39.93
CA VAL A 348 -29.31 11.69 39.30
C VAL A 348 -29.27 11.80 37.78
N ALA A 349 -28.33 11.13 37.10
CA ALA A 349 -28.32 9.74 36.61
C ALA A 349 -29.37 9.40 35.52
N GLY A 350 -28.88 8.75 34.50
CA GLY A 350 -29.70 7.96 33.58
C GLY A 350 -29.57 8.42 32.14
N ALA A 351 -28.80 7.82 31.30
CA ALA A 351 -28.93 6.48 30.73
C ALA A 351 -29.82 6.46 29.44
N LEU A 352 -29.25 5.73 28.47
CA LEU A 352 -29.92 4.98 27.39
C LEU A 352 -30.20 5.74 26.09
N SER A 353 -29.46 5.35 25.10
CA SER A 353 -29.77 4.26 24.13
C SER A 353 -30.55 4.71 22.91
N GLY A 354 -30.10 4.18 21.78
CA GLY A 354 -31.01 3.93 20.71
C GLY A 354 -30.38 3.96 19.32
N ALA A 355 -29.81 2.83 18.96
CA ALA A 355 -29.76 2.26 17.64
C ALA A 355 -30.83 2.72 16.68
N TRP A 356 -30.48 2.81 15.39
CA TRP A 356 -31.32 2.32 14.30
C TRP A 356 -30.47 2.09 13.05
N TRP A 357 -30.20 0.81 12.83
CA TRP A 357 -29.91 0.26 11.50
C TRP A 357 -31.21 -0.29 10.95
N SER A 358 -31.52 0.03 9.71
CA SER A 358 -32.42 -0.76 8.88
C SER A 358 -31.98 -0.68 7.44
N ARG A 359 -31.63 -1.83 6.90
CA ARG A 359 -31.65 -2.13 5.46
C ARG A 359 -33.11 -2.30 5.02
N PRO A 360 -33.40 -2.16 3.72
CA PRO A 360 -33.81 -3.36 3.01
C PRO A 360 -33.33 -3.50 1.57
N SER A 361 -33.39 -4.78 1.18
CA SER A 361 -33.52 -5.52 -0.10
C SER A 361 -32.45 -5.32 -1.15
#